data_c12f8c00d12964ce6bd0a1ce8b81689d
#
_entry.id   c12f8c00d12964ce6bd0a1ce8b81689d
#
_cell.length_a   1.000
_cell.length_b   1.000
_cell.length_c   1.000
_cell.angle_alpha   90.00
_cell.angle_beta   90.00
_cell.angle_gamma   90.00
#
_symmetry.space_group_name_H-M   'P 1'
#
loop_
_entity.id
_entity.type
_entity.pdbx_description
1 polymer ?
#
loop_
_entity_poly.entity_id
_entity_poly.type
_entity_poly.pdbx_seq_one_letter_code
_entity_poly.pdbx_strand_id
1 'polypeptide(L)'
;MNTLAQSLIIKTSPGQNTLQVGNSYITQATDQIIELTEHKSETGATIGIFVDDIRELHQQVRTSKKAVRTIVIIADAAKLRPEAQNALLKLLEEPREGLHFLLVTPHPEQLAPTILSRCQQVSAPPETAITLPEEKRARIQFMAAGNTAEENRLGSDDAYFEQQAKIFASAKQFLGGKKYQRITVISSVKESRDQALELIRATLIFANTVLRTRYSRATQQQIKALLEADTAIRKNGNVRLWLLKTVV
;
A
#
# COMPACT_ATOMS: atom_id res chain seq x y z
N MET A 1 -13.09 -29.74 -3.40
CA MET A 1 -12.67 -29.03 -2.17
C MET A 1 -11.28 -28.47 -2.43
N ASN A 2 -11.14 -27.15 -2.60
CA ASN A 2 -9.83 -26.55 -2.74
C ASN A 2 -9.16 -26.55 -1.35
N THR A 3 -8.21 -27.43 -1.15
CA THR A 3 -7.40 -27.46 0.07
C THR A 3 -6.51 -26.21 0.04
N LEU A 4 -6.72 -25.28 0.98
CA LEU A 4 -5.89 -24.12 1.13
C LEU A 4 -4.44 -24.57 1.40
N ALA A 5 -3.48 -24.10 0.63
CA ALA A 5 -2.08 -24.40 0.92
C ALA A 5 -1.69 -23.87 2.31
N GLN A 6 -0.70 -24.50 2.94
CA GLN A 6 -0.34 -24.21 4.33
C GLN A 6 0.23 -22.79 4.49
N SER A 7 0.96 -22.31 3.48
CA SER A 7 1.50 -20.94 3.46
C SER A 7 1.41 -20.35 2.05
N LEU A 8 0.68 -19.25 1.91
CA LEU A 8 0.46 -18.55 0.65
C LEU A 8 0.99 -17.11 0.73
N ILE A 9 1.66 -16.69 -0.33
CA ILE A 9 1.86 -15.28 -0.64
C ILE A 9 0.84 -14.90 -1.71
N ILE A 10 -0.03 -13.95 -1.40
CA ILE A 10 -1.07 -13.46 -2.30
C ILE A 10 -0.65 -12.11 -2.82
N LYS A 11 -0.23 -12.08 -4.11
CA LYS A 11 0.12 -10.83 -4.78
C LYS A 11 -1.14 -10.08 -5.18
N THR A 12 -1.32 -8.88 -4.63
CA THR A 12 -2.43 -7.97 -4.97
C THR A 12 -2.01 -6.94 -6.00
N SER A 13 -2.98 -6.27 -6.60
CA SER A 13 -2.74 -5.04 -7.34
C SER A 13 -2.45 -3.88 -6.38
N PRO A 14 -1.61 -2.88 -6.77
CA PRO A 14 -1.40 -1.69 -5.97
C PRO A 14 -2.74 -0.96 -5.67
N GLY A 15 -2.97 -0.63 -4.40
CA GLY A 15 -4.22 0.01 -3.93
C GLY A 15 -5.34 -0.95 -3.55
N GLN A 16 -5.24 -2.23 -3.87
CA GLN A 16 -6.21 -3.25 -3.45
C GLN A 16 -6.14 -3.46 -1.93
N ASN A 17 -7.30 -3.61 -1.28
CA ASN A 17 -7.36 -3.83 0.17
C ASN A 17 -6.83 -5.23 0.52
N THR A 18 -5.60 -5.28 1.07
CA THR A 18 -4.90 -6.52 1.38
C THR A 18 -5.64 -7.38 2.41
N LEU A 19 -6.27 -6.76 3.42
CA LEU A 19 -7.04 -7.47 4.43
C LEU A 19 -8.31 -8.09 3.82
N GLN A 20 -9.04 -7.34 2.99
CA GLN A 20 -10.23 -7.85 2.31
C GLN A 20 -9.88 -9.02 1.37
N VAL A 21 -8.76 -8.92 0.66
CA VAL A 21 -8.27 -10.03 -0.18
C VAL A 21 -7.95 -11.25 0.68
N GLY A 22 -7.24 -11.09 1.80
CA GLY A 22 -6.97 -12.19 2.73
C GLY A 22 -8.26 -12.86 3.21
N ASN A 23 -9.24 -12.06 3.62
CA ASN A 23 -10.53 -12.54 4.11
C ASN A 23 -11.34 -13.30 3.03
N SER A 24 -11.15 -12.99 1.73
CA SER A 24 -11.82 -13.72 0.65
C SER A 24 -11.38 -15.19 0.50
N TYR A 25 -10.24 -15.57 1.10
CA TYR A 25 -9.75 -16.95 1.14
C TYR A 25 -10.30 -17.77 2.32
N ILE A 26 -11.06 -17.15 3.23
CA ILE A 26 -11.72 -17.84 4.33
C ILE A 26 -12.94 -18.59 3.77
N THR A 27 -12.94 -19.89 3.91
CA THR A 27 -14.00 -20.75 3.32
C THR A 27 -14.93 -21.38 4.34
N GLN A 28 -14.59 -21.33 5.63
CA GLN A 28 -15.39 -21.96 6.68
C GLN A 28 -15.68 -20.97 7.80
N ALA A 29 -16.93 -20.90 8.23
CA ALA A 29 -17.36 -20.03 9.33
C ALA A 29 -16.77 -20.44 10.70
N THR A 30 -16.21 -21.65 10.79
CA THR A 30 -15.59 -22.20 12.01
C THR A 30 -14.10 -21.89 12.12
N ASP A 31 -13.51 -21.25 11.10
CA ASP A 31 -12.08 -20.89 11.11
C ASP A 31 -11.78 -19.88 12.21
N GLN A 32 -10.72 -20.10 12.95
CA GLN A 32 -10.14 -19.08 13.82
C GLN A 32 -9.28 -18.16 12.98
N ILE A 33 -9.56 -16.87 13.00
CA ILE A 33 -8.83 -15.88 12.21
C ILE A 33 -7.95 -15.06 13.15
N ILE A 34 -6.69 -14.88 12.76
CA ILE A 34 -5.75 -13.97 13.39
C ILE A 34 -5.28 -13.00 12.33
N GLU A 35 -5.53 -11.71 12.53
CA GLU A 35 -5.17 -10.65 11.59
C GLU A 35 -4.00 -9.84 12.13
N LEU A 36 -2.94 -9.72 11.33
CA LEU A 36 -1.84 -8.80 11.58
C LEU A 36 -1.87 -7.69 10.53
N THR A 37 -1.90 -6.45 11.02
CA THR A 37 -1.86 -5.24 10.22
C THR A 37 -0.73 -4.34 10.67
N GLU A 38 -0.29 -3.43 9.80
CA GLU A 38 0.71 -2.43 10.18
C GLU A 38 0.17 -1.48 11.27
N HIS A 39 1.04 -1.09 12.18
CA HIS A 39 0.76 -0.08 13.18
C HIS A 39 1.97 0.82 13.43
N LYS A 40 1.77 1.90 14.17
CA LYS A 40 2.90 2.76 14.58
C LYS A 40 3.70 2.06 15.68
N SER A 41 5.04 2.21 15.61
CA SER A 41 5.92 1.78 16.70
C SER A 41 5.56 2.50 18.00
N GLU A 42 5.95 1.95 19.14
CA GLU A 42 5.76 2.56 20.47
C GLU A 42 6.27 4.01 20.54
N THR A 43 7.34 4.32 19.82
CA THR A 43 7.89 5.68 19.71
C THR A 43 7.12 6.56 18.72
N GLY A 44 6.13 6.02 17.99
CA GLY A 44 5.34 6.73 16.97
C GLY A 44 6.10 7.11 15.70
N ALA A 45 7.40 6.80 15.61
CA ALA A 45 8.28 7.26 14.53
C ALA A 45 8.19 6.42 13.25
N THR A 46 7.73 5.15 13.35
CA THR A 46 7.78 4.20 12.24
C THR A 46 6.50 3.39 12.15
N ILE A 47 6.00 3.17 10.94
CA ILE A 47 4.85 2.30 10.65
C ILE A 47 5.38 0.96 10.14
N GLY A 48 4.80 -0.14 10.60
CA GLY A 48 5.18 -1.49 10.16
C GLY A 48 4.59 -2.59 11.00
N ILE A 49 5.01 -3.82 10.74
CA ILE A 49 4.75 -5.00 11.55
C ILE A 49 6.09 -5.39 12.21
N PHE A 50 6.10 -5.46 13.52
CA PHE A 50 7.32 -5.58 14.31
C PHE A 50 7.53 -7.01 14.85
N VAL A 51 8.71 -7.27 15.38
CA VAL A 51 9.06 -8.60 15.92
C VAL A 51 8.16 -9.00 17.09
N ASP A 52 7.69 -8.03 17.88
CA ASP A 52 6.83 -8.32 19.03
C ASP A 52 5.44 -8.79 18.60
N ASP A 53 4.92 -8.28 17.47
CA ASP A 53 3.68 -8.78 16.87
C ASP A 53 3.81 -10.27 16.50
N ILE A 54 4.96 -10.67 15.97
CA ILE A 54 5.22 -12.07 15.61
C ILE A 54 5.43 -12.93 16.87
N ARG A 55 6.00 -12.40 17.94
CA ARG A 55 6.11 -13.10 19.23
C ARG A 55 4.73 -13.33 19.85
N GLU A 56 3.86 -12.32 19.81
CA GLU A 56 2.48 -12.46 20.26
C GLU A 56 1.72 -13.47 19.40
N LEU A 57 1.86 -13.42 18.07
CA LEU A 57 1.32 -14.43 17.17
C LEU A 57 1.77 -15.85 17.55
N HIS A 58 3.05 -16.05 17.86
CA HIS A 58 3.55 -17.34 18.33
C HIS A 58 2.81 -17.85 19.57
N GLN A 59 2.51 -16.98 20.54
CA GLN A 59 1.76 -17.33 21.74
C GLN A 59 0.31 -17.68 21.42
N GLN A 60 -0.36 -16.85 20.61
CA GLN A 60 -1.75 -17.06 20.19
C GLN A 60 -1.92 -18.39 19.43
N VAL A 61 -1.01 -18.69 18.50
CA VAL A 61 -1.01 -19.95 17.76
C VAL A 61 -0.78 -21.16 18.67
N ARG A 62 0.08 -21.06 19.70
CA ARG A 62 0.32 -22.16 20.65
C ARG A 62 -0.88 -22.45 21.55
N THR A 63 -1.64 -21.43 21.91
CA THR A 63 -2.81 -21.53 22.80
C THR A 63 -4.10 -21.85 22.06
N SER A 64 -4.13 -21.69 20.73
CA SER A 64 -5.31 -21.98 19.92
C SER A 64 -5.63 -23.49 19.90
N LYS A 65 -6.93 -23.82 19.87
CA LYS A 65 -7.41 -25.21 19.90
C LYS A 65 -6.92 -25.98 18.67
N LYS A 66 -6.24 -27.10 18.86
CA LYS A 66 -5.70 -27.94 17.77
C LYS A 66 -6.76 -28.49 16.81
N ALA A 67 -8.01 -28.61 17.26
CA ALA A 67 -9.12 -29.14 16.48
C ALA A 67 -9.77 -28.10 15.52
N VAL A 68 -9.36 -26.82 15.60
CA VAL A 68 -9.93 -25.74 14.79
C VAL A 68 -8.87 -25.25 13.81
N ARG A 69 -9.28 -25.13 12.53
CA ARG A 69 -8.43 -24.54 11.51
C ARG A 69 -8.17 -23.07 11.87
N THR A 70 -6.91 -22.68 11.88
CA THR A 70 -6.47 -21.32 12.21
C THR A 70 -5.86 -20.68 10.96
N ILE A 71 -6.38 -19.53 10.55
CA ILE A 71 -5.87 -18.76 9.41
C ILE A 71 -5.25 -17.48 9.94
N VAL A 72 -3.97 -17.31 9.68
CA VAL A 72 -3.23 -16.08 9.99
C VAL A 72 -3.15 -15.25 8.73
N ILE A 73 -3.74 -14.06 8.74
CA ILE A 73 -3.70 -13.10 7.65
C ILE A 73 -2.71 -11.99 8.03
N ILE A 74 -1.62 -11.87 7.27
CA ILE A 74 -0.68 -10.76 7.39
C ILE A 74 -0.99 -9.79 6.25
N ALA A 75 -1.75 -8.75 6.58
CA ALA A 75 -2.13 -7.72 5.62
C ALA A 75 -0.95 -6.77 5.38
N ASP A 76 -0.66 -6.48 4.10
CA ASP A 76 0.48 -5.70 3.68
C ASP A 76 1.83 -6.27 4.17
N ALA A 77 2.05 -7.56 3.90
CA ALA A 77 3.21 -8.32 4.39
C ALA A 77 4.58 -7.67 4.05
N ALA A 78 4.65 -6.80 3.04
CA ALA A 78 5.83 -5.99 2.74
C ALA A 78 6.20 -5.01 3.88
N LYS A 79 5.29 -4.74 4.82
CA LYS A 79 5.55 -3.91 6.00
C LYS A 79 6.19 -4.67 7.17
N LEU A 80 6.37 -5.99 7.05
CA LEU A 80 7.16 -6.78 8.00
C LEU A 80 8.59 -6.24 8.07
N ARG A 81 9.03 -5.85 9.27
CA ARG A 81 10.42 -5.46 9.49
C ARG A 81 11.34 -6.68 9.37
N PRO A 82 12.64 -6.49 9.04
CA PRO A 82 13.56 -7.61 8.85
C PRO A 82 13.58 -8.60 10.03
N GLU A 83 13.53 -8.08 11.25
CA GLU A 83 13.51 -8.90 12.48
C GLU A 83 12.19 -9.69 12.59
N ALA A 84 11.07 -9.09 12.20
CA ALA A 84 9.76 -9.74 12.15
C ALA A 84 9.73 -10.83 11.08
N GLN A 85 10.30 -10.58 9.90
CA GLN A 85 10.42 -11.57 8.84
C GLN A 85 11.22 -12.79 9.30
N ASN A 86 12.35 -12.57 9.99
CA ASN A 86 13.17 -13.65 10.54
C ASN A 86 12.43 -14.45 11.63
N ALA A 87 11.69 -13.78 12.51
CA ALA A 87 10.90 -14.45 13.54
C ALA A 87 9.77 -15.31 12.96
N LEU A 88 9.16 -14.86 11.84
CA LEU A 88 8.08 -15.57 11.15
C LEU A 88 8.55 -16.88 10.53
N LEU A 89 9.83 -17.01 10.13
CA LEU A 89 10.38 -18.21 9.49
C LEU A 89 10.12 -19.48 10.30
N LYS A 90 10.24 -19.41 11.63
CA LYS A 90 10.01 -20.56 12.52
C LYS A 90 8.58 -21.11 12.40
N LEU A 91 7.59 -20.24 12.20
CA LEU A 91 6.19 -20.64 12.00
C LEU A 91 5.93 -21.18 10.60
N LEU A 92 6.68 -20.70 9.60
CA LEU A 92 6.54 -21.12 8.20
C LEU A 92 7.27 -22.43 7.91
N GLU A 93 8.32 -22.76 8.66
CA GLU A 93 9.11 -24.01 8.49
C GLU A 93 8.34 -25.23 8.96
N GLU A 94 7.76 -25.16 10.16
CA GLU A 94 7.03 -26.27 10.76
C GLU A 94 5.66 -25.80 11.28
N PRO A 95 4.75 -25.40 10.38
CA PRO A 95 3.42 -25.01 10.80
C PRO A 95 2.67 -26.22 11.32
N ARG A 96 2.03 -26.08 12.50
CA ARG A 96 1.19 -27.14 13.03
C ARG A 96 0.04 -27.49 12.08
N GLU A 97 -0.49 -28.69 12.20
CA GLU A 97 -1.66 -29.12 11.43
C GLU A 97 -2.86 -28.16 11.65
N GLY A 98 -3.53 -27.78 10.57
CA GLY A 98 -4.65 -26.84 10.58
C GLY A 98 -4.25 -25.35 10.72
N LEU A 99 -2.96 -25.01 10.70
CA LEU A 99 -2.48 -23.63 10.67
C LEU A 99 -2.15 -23.23 9.25
N HIS A 100 -2.71 -22.12 8.79
CA HIS A 100 -2.49 -21.56 7.47
C HIS A 100 -2.03 -20.11 7.56
N PHE A 101 -1.10 -19.73 6.69
CA PHE A 101 -0.59 -18.36 6.58
C PHE A 101 -0.96 -17.75 5.23
N LEU A 102 -1.55 -16.57 5.26
CA LEU A 102 -1.85 -15.74 4.10
C LEU A 102 -1.06 -14.44 4.20
N LEU A 103 0.06 -14.35 3.48
CA LEU A 103 0.87 -13.15 3.37
C LEU A 103 0.37 -12.34 2.17
N VAL A 104 -0.39 -11.30 2.42
CA VAL A 104 -1.02 -10.50 1.36
C VAL A 104 -0.24 -9.23 1.12
N THR A 105 0.22 -8.99 -0.11
CA THR A 105 1.04 -7.83 -0.44
C THR A 105 1.03 -7.49 -1.93
N PRO A 106 1.05 -6.21 -2.32
CA PRO A 106 1.31 -5.81 -3.70
C PRO A 106 2.79 -5.94 -4.10
N HIS A 107 3.71 -6.08 -3.10
CA HIS A 107 5.15 -6.06 -3.27
C HIS A 107 5.84 -7.31 -2.70
N PRO A 108 5.60 -8.52 -3.27
CA PRO A 108 6.22 -9.74 -2.77
C PRO A 108 7.75 -9.71 -2.86
N GLU A 109 8.32 -8.93 -3.78
CA GLU A 109 9.77 -8.73 -3.93
C GLU A 109 10.45 -8.06 -2.73
N GLN A 110 9.68 -7.47 -1.81
CA GLN A 110 10.20 -6.88 -0.56
C GLN A 110 10.30 -7.89 0.58
N LEU A 111 9.75 -9.10 0.38
CA LEU A 111 9.90 -10.20 1.34
C LEU A 111 11.25 -10.88 1.18
N ALA A 112 11.79 -11.37 2.30
CA ALA A 112 13.05 -12.10 2.30
C ALA A 112 12.98 -13.35 1.42
N PRO A 113 14.03 -13.70 0.67
CA PRO A 113 14.08 -14.92 -0.17
C PRO A 113 13.73 -16.19 0.61
N THR A 114 14.06 -16.23 1.90
CA THR A 114 13.75 -17.33 2.82
C THR A 114 12.25 -17.50 3.07
N ILE A 115 11.45 -16.42 3.04
CA ILE A 115 9.98 -16.48 3.09
C ILE A 115 9.44 -16.92 1.74
N LEU A 116 9.95 -16.33 0.64
CA LEU A 116 9.51 -16.66 -0.72
C LEU A 116 9.68 -18.15 -1.04
N SER A 117 10.75 -18.79 -0.53
CA SER A 117 11.01 -20.22 -0.76
C SER A 117 10.10 -21.17 0.02
N ARG A 118 9.40 -20.68 1.06
CA ARG A 118 8.54 -21.49 1.96
C ARG A 118 7.05 -21.28 1.71
N CYS A 119 6.71 -20.34 0.85
CA CYS A 119 5.31 -20.01 0.56
C CYS A 119 5.01 -20.22 -0.92
N GLN A 120 3.83 -20.75 -1.22
CA GLN A 120 3.32 -20.80 -2.58
C GLN A 120 2.85 -19.39 -2.98
N GLN A 121 3.27 -18.91 -4.14
CA GLN A 121 2.83 -17.61 -4.64
C GLN A 121 1.61 -17.76 -5.54
N VAL A 122 0.60 -16.92 -5.29
CA VAL A 122 -0.61 -16.82 -6.11
C VAL A 122 -0.93 -15.34 -6.35
N SER A 123 -1.60 -15.05 -7.46
CA SER A 123 -2.14 -13.71 -7.70
C SER A 123 -3.56 -13.62 -7.16
N ALA A 124 -3.88 -12.53 -6.49
CA ALA A 124 -5.26 -12.22 -6.14
C ALA A 124 -6.11 -12.07 -7.41
N PRO A 125 -7.40 -12.43 -7.38
CA PRO A 125 -8.30 -12.13 -8.48
C PRO A 125 -8.30 -10.61 -8.72
N PRO A 126 -8.44 -10.17 -9.98
CA PRO A 126 -8.57 -8.76 -10.29
C PRO A 126 -9.82 -8.21 -9.60
N GLU A 127 -9.71 -7.00 -9.06
CA GLU A 127 -10.84 -6.35 -8.45
C GLU A 127 -11.88 -5.96 -9.52
N THR A 128 -13.12 -6.33 -9.28
CA THR A 128 -14.21 -5.98 -10.20
C THR A 128 -14.53 -4.49 -10.03
N ALA A 129 -14.58 -3.75 -11.14
CA ALA A 129 -14.97 -2.34 -11.12
C ALA A 129 -16.41 -2.19 -10.61
N ILE A 130 -16.61 -1.30 -9.65
CA ILE A 130 -17.96 -0.93 -9.18
C ILE A 130 -18.59 0.08 -10.15
N THR A 131 -19.91 0.20 -10.08
CA THR A 131 -20.61 1.28 -10.81
C THR A 131 -20.32 2.61 -10.12
N LEU A 132 -19.56 3.48 -10.77
CA LEU A 132 -19.21 4.79 -10.23
C LEU A 132 -20.40 5.76 -10.31
N PRO A 133 -20.56 6.65 -9.30
CA PRO A 133 -21.53 7.73 -9.37
C PRO A 133 -21.29 8.63 -10.60
N GLU A 134 -22.33 8.86 -11.41
CA GLU A 134 -22.18 9.57 -12.68
C GLU A 134 -21.56 10.96 -12.53
N GLU A 135 -21.98 11.70 -11.50
CA GLU A 135 -21.49 13.05 -11.19
C GLU A 135 -19.99 13.11 -10.88
N LYS A 136 -19.44 12.04 -10.32
CA LYS A 136 -18.02 11.97 -9.89
C LYS A 136 -17.16 11.12 -10.83
N ARG A 137 -17.76 10.38 -11.78
CA ARG A 137 -17.09 9.35 -12.60
C ARG A 137 -15.80 9.86 -13.26
N ALA A 138 -15.90 10.96 -14.02
CA ALA A 138 -14.74 11.49 -14.73
C ALA A 138 -13.60 11.92 -13.79
N ARG A 139 -13.92 12.47 -12.61
CA ARG A 139 -12.93 12.85 -11.61
C ARG A 139 -12.28 11.64 -10.97
N ILE A 140 -13.08 10.62 -10.62
CA ILE A 140 -12.60 9.37 -10.02
C ILE A 140 -11.65 8.67 -11.01
N GLN A 141 -12.06 8.49 -12.26
CA GLN A 141 -11.23 7.86 -13.30
C GLN A 141 -9.92 8.60 -13.53
N PHE A 142 -9.97 9.93 -13.54
CA PHE A 142 -8.75 10.75 -13.64
C PHE A 142 -7.83 10.55 -12.44
N MET A 143 -8.36 10.59 -11.22
CA MET A 143 -7.57 10.48 -9.98
C MET A 143 -7.00 9.08 -9.78
N ALA A 144 -7.74 8.06 -10.18
CA ALA A 144 -7.31 6.66 -10.12
C ALA A 144 -6.26 6.29 -11.19
N ALA A 145 -6.19 7.07 -12.29
CA ALA A 145 -5.24 6.86 -13.39
C ALA A 145 -5.22 5.41 -13.94
N GLY A 146 -6.40 4.78 -14.03
CA GLY A 146 -6.58 3.42 -14.53
C GLY A 146 -6.37 2.31 -13.49
N ASN A 147 -6.25 2.67 -12.20
CA ASN A 147 -6.20 1.69 -11.12
C ASN A 147 -7.63 1.40 -10.61
N THR A 148 -8.15 0.21 -10.92
CA THR A 148 -9.52 -0.20 -10.55
C THR A 148 -9.75 -0.22 -9.03
N ALA A 149 -8.76 -0.63 -8.24
CA ALA A 149 -8.87 -0.62 -6.79
C ALA A 149 -9.04 0.79 -6.23
N GLU A 150 -8.28 1.73 -6.79
CA GLU A 150 -8.39 3.15 -6.42
C GLU A 150 -9.71 3.76 -6.91
N GLU A 151 -10.20 3.37 -8.09
CA GLU A 151 -11.54 3.76 -8.58
C GLU A 151 -12.63 3.31 -7.62
N ASN A 152 -12.58 2.05 -7.20
CA ASN A 152 -13.53 1.47 -6.26
C ASN A 152 -13.51 2.19 -4.91
N ARG A 153 -12.30 2.46 -4.38
CA ARG A 153 -12.14 3.17 -3.12
C ARG A 153 -12.66 4.60 -3.18
N LEU A 154 -12.31 5.32 -4.24
CA LEU A 154 -12.80 6.68 -4.46
C LEU A 154 -14.31 6.74 -4.69
N GLY A 155 -14.90 5.68 -5.25
CA GLY A 155 -16.34 5.58 -5.51
C GLY A 155 -17.17 5.17 -4.31
N SER A 156 -16.59 4.43 -3.35
CA SER A 156 -17.28 3.90 -2.19
C SER A 156 -17.11 4.72 -0.91
N ASP A 157 -16.05 5.53 -0.80
CA ASP A 157 -15.71 6.34 0.38
C ASP A 157 -15.67 7.83 0.04
N ASP A 158 -16.74 8.54 0.37
CA ASP A 158 -16.86 9.98 0.12
C ASP A 158 -15.84 10.80 0.91
N ALA A 159 -15.47 10.40 2.13
CA ALA A 159 -14.47 11.10 2.93
C ALA A 159 -13.08 10.98 2.28
N TYR A 160 -12.74 9.79 1.82
CA TYR A 160 -11.50 9.54 1.07
C TYR A 160 -11.48 10.31 -0.26
N PHE A 161 -12.60 10.32 -0.99
CA PHE A 161 -12.73 11.10 -2.22
C PHE A 161 -12.45 12.59 -1.99
N GLU A 162 -13.04 13.20 -0.96
CA GLU A 162 -12.83 14.62 -0.63
C GLU A 162 -11.39 14.90 -0.20
N GLN A 163 -10.77 13.99 0.55
CA GLN A 163 -9.36 14.11 0.90
C GLN A 163 -8.48 14.10 -0.36
N GLN A 164 -8.67 13.13 -1.23
CA GLN A 164 -7.91 13.03 -2.49
C GLN A 164 -8.18 14.23 -3.40
N ALA A 165 -9.41 14.72 -3.48
CA ALA A 165 -9.74 15.91 -4.27
C ALA A 165 -8.94 17.15 -3.84
N LYS A 166 -8.70 17.34 -2.53
CA LYS A 166 -7.86 18.42 -2.00
C LYS A 166 -6.40 18.25 -2.41
N ILE A 167 -5.86 17.02 -2.35
CA ILE A 167 -4.49 16.71 -2.77
C ILE A 167 -4.32 16.99 -4.27
N PHE A 168 -5.28 16.56 -5.09
CA PHE A 168 -5.28 16.82 -6.53
C PHE A 168 -5.40 18.32 -6.87
N ALA A 169 -6.16 19.10 -6.09
CA ALA A 169 -6.21 20.55 -6.24
C ALA A 169 -4.83 21.18 -5.95
N SER A 170 -4.16 20.75 -4.87
CA SER A 170 -2.81 21.20 -4.55
C SER A 170 -1.79 20.79 -5.61
N ALA A 171 -1.88 19.58 -6.16
CA ALA A 171 -1.03 19.08 -7.23
C ALA A 171 -1.19 19.90 -8.53
N LYS A 172 -2.43 20.27 -8.90
CA LYS A 172 -2.71 21.16 -10.04
C LYS A 172 -2.06 22.53 -9.83
N GLN A 173 -2.21 23.11 -8.64
CA GLN A 173 -1.58 24.39 -8.28
C GLN A 173 -0.05 24.29 -8.31
N PHE A 174 0.50 23.18 -7.83
CA PHE A 174 1.94 22.91 -7.84
C PHE A 174 2.48 22.84 -9.26
N LEU A 175 1.84 22.11 -10.17
CA LEU A 175 2.29 21.94 -11.54
C LEU A 175 2.21 23.25 -12.34
N GLY A 176 1.10 23.99 -12.26
CA GLY A 176 0.85 25.21 -13.04
C GLY A 176 1.27 26.51 -12.36
N GLY A 177 1.65 26.46 -11.09
CA GLY A 177 1.91 27.65 -10.28
C GLY A 177 3.28 28.28 -10.52
N LYS A 178 3.39 29.57 -10.17
CA LYS A 178 4.68 30.29 -10.07
C LYS A 178 5.49 29.74 -8.90
N LYS A 179 6.81 29.98 -8.87
CA LYS A 179 7.72 29.45 -7.81
C LYS A 179 7.20 29.67 -6.38
N TYR A 180 6.67 30.84 -6.06
CA TYR A 180 6.15 31.12 -4.72
C TYR A 180 4.92 30.25 -4.37
N GLN A 181 4.04 29.99 -5.34
CA GLN A 181 2.86 29.14 -5.13
C GLN A 181 3.25 27.68 -4.90
N ARG A 182 4.26 27.19 -5.63
CA ARG A 182 4.82 25.86 -5.43
C ARG A 182 5.40 25.70 -4.03
N ILE A 183 6.15 26.70 -3.55
CA ILE A 183 6.71 26.72 -2.19
C ILE A 183 5.59 26.70 -1.14
N THR A 184 4.51 27.45 -1.35
CA THR A 184 3.35 27.44 -0.44
C THR A 184 2.72 26.05 -0.34
N VAL A 185 2.55 25.35 -1.48
CA VAL A 185 2.06 23.96 -1.48
C VAL A 185 3.02 23.03 -0.72
N ILE A 186 4.33 23.14 -0.93
CA ILE A 186 5.32 22.35 -0.19
C ILE A 186 5.22 22.61 1.33
N SER A 187 5.03 23.84 1.73
CA SER A 187 4.91 24.21 3.15
C SER A 187 3.65 23.60 3.81
N SER A 188 2.59 23.34 3.05
CA SER A 188 1.35 22.72 3.55
C SER A 188 1.50 21.23 3.84
N VAL A 189 2.49 20.54 3.27
CA VAL A 189 2.76 19.10 3.44
C VAL A 189 3.34 18.76 4.82
N LYS A 190 3.74 19.76 5.64
CA LYS A 190 4.20 19.62 7.04
C LYS A 190 5.24 18.52 7.27
N GLU A 191 6.13 18.29 6.31
CA GLU A 191 7.18 17.26 6.37
C GLU A 191 6.67 15.81 6.49
N SER A 192 5.35 15.58 6.35
CA SER A 192 4.78 14.24 6.30
C SER A 192 5.19 13.54 5.02
N ARG A 193 5.84 12.38 5.18
CA ARG A 193 6.28 11.56 4.04
C ARG A 193 5.11 11.09 3.18
N ASP A 194 4.05 10.61 3.81
CA ASP A 194 2.89 10.09 3.10
C ASP A 194 2.20 11.19 2.29
N GLN A 195 2.00 12.37 2.89
CA GLN A 195 1.43 13.52 2.18
C GLN A 195 2.30 13.99 1.01
N ALA A 196 3.63 13.93 1.17
CA ALA A 196 4.57 14.27 0.11
C ALA A 196 4.48 13.30 -1.07
N LEU A 197 4.45 12.00 -0.80
CA LEU A 197 4.31 10.96 -1.82
C LEU A 197 2.97 11.03 -2.54
N GLU A 198 1.87 11.32 -1.81
CA GLU A 198 0.55 11.54 -2.41
C GLU A 198 0.54 12.79 -3.32
N LEU A 199 1.15 13.90 -2.89
CA LEU A 199 1.29 15.11 -3.70
C LEU A 199 2.10 14.83 -4.98
N ILE A 200 3.24 14.12 -4.87
CA ILE A 200 4.06 13.73 -6.01
C ILE A 200 3.25 12.86 -6.98
N ARG A 201 2.56 11.83 -6.48
CA ARG A 201 1.71 10.95 -7.28
C ARG A 201 0.66 11.75 -8.06
N ALA A 202 -0.10 12.59 -7.37
CA ALA A 202 -1.13 13.42 -7.99
C ALA A 202 -0.54 14.38 -9.04
N THR A 203 0.62 14.99 -8.76
CA THR A 203 1.32 15.88 -9.70
C THR A 203 1.80 15.14 -10.95
N LEU A 204 2.30 13.90 -10.80
CA LEU A 204 2.71 13.06 -11.93
C LEU A 204 1.53 12.68 -12.83
N ILE A 205 0.34 12.42 -12.27
CA ILE A 205 -0.89 12.15 -13.04
C ILE A 205 -1.24 13.37 -13.90
N PHE A 206 -1.25 14.58 -13.34
CA PHE A 206 -1.46 15.81 -14.10
C PHE A 206 -0.39 16.04 -15.15
N ALA A 207 0.88 15.88 -14.80
CA ALA A 207 2.00 16.11 -15.71
C ALA A 207 1.95 15.15 -16.92
N ASN A 208 1.62 13.88 -16.70
CA ASN A 208 1.42 12.90 -17.78
C ASN A 208 0.26 13.29 -18.70
N THR A 209 -0.84 13.78 -18.15
CA THR A 209 -1.99 14.26 -18.95
C THR A 209 -1.60 15.45 -19.80
N VAL A 210 -0.85 16.42 -19.24
CA VAL A 210 -0.33 17.57 -19.99
C VAL A 210 0.61 17.13 -21.11
N LEU A 211 1.54 16.18 -20.86
CA LEU A 211 2.45 15.69 -21.90
C LEU A 211 1.75 14.97 -23.05
N ARG A 212 0.64 14.25 -22.77
CA ARG A 212 -0.16 13.58 -23.81
C ARG A 212 -0.85 14.58 -24.74
N THR A 213 -1.22 15.76 -24.22
CA THR A 213 -1.90 16.81 -24.99
C THR A 213 -0.93 17.78 -25.66
N ARG A 214 0.18 18.10 -24.97
CA ARG A 214 1.21 19.03 -25.47
C ARG A 214 2.56 18.68 -24.92
N TYR A 215 3.49 18.30 -25.82
CA TYR A 215 4.88 18.09 -25.43
C TYR A 215 5.52 19.37 -24.91
N SER A 216 6.16 19.30 -23.74
CA SER A 216 6.91 20.37 -23.13
C SER A 216 8.18 19.81 -22.47
N ARG A 217 9.36 20.32 -22.87
CA ARG A 217 10.64 19.95 -22.26
C ARG A 217 10.67 20.31 -20.77
N ALA A 218 10.05 21.41 -20.39
CA ALA A 218 9.94 21.83 -18.98
C ALA A 218 9.12 20.82 -18.15
N THR A 219 7.96 20.35 -18.70
CA THR A 219 7.14 19.32 -18.02
C THR A 219 7.91 17.99 -17.90
N GLN A 220 8.69 17.62 -18.92
CA GLN A 220 9.49 16.40 -18.88
C GLN A 220 10.59 16.48 -17.79
N GLN A 221 11.29 17.62 -17.68
CA GLN A 221 12.29 17.85 -16.62
C GLN A 221 11.63 17.81 -15.23
N GLN A 222 10.45 18.39 -15.10
CA GLN A 222 9.70 18.38 -13.84
C GLN A 222 9.27 16.97 -13.43
N ILE A 223 8.83 16.13 -14.38
CA ILE A 223 8.52 14.71 -14.12
C ILE A 223 9.78 14.00 -13.62
N LYS A 224 10.92 14.21 -14.26
CA LYS A 224 12.18 13.59 -13.84
C LYS A 224 12.52 13.96 -12.39
N ALA A 225 12.45 15.26 -12.05
CA ALA A 225 12.70 15.74 -10.70
C ALA A 225 11.72 15.16 -9.66
N LEU A 226 10.44 15.00 -10.02
CA LEU A 226 9.42 14.38 -9.16
C LEU A 226 9.70 12.90 -8.91
N LEU A 227 10.13 12.15 -9.94
CA LEU A 227 10.48 10.72 -9.79
C LEU A 227 11.74 10.52 -8.93
N GLU A 228 12.72 11.40 -9.08
CA GLU A 228 13.90 11.42 -8.21
C GLU A 228 13.52 11.72 -6.76
N ALA A 229 12.63 12.70 -6.53
CA ALA A 229 12.13 13.03 -5.20
C ALA A 229 11.31 11.89 -4.59
N ASP A 230 10.43 11.23 -5.34
CA ASP A 230 9.69 10.04 -4.88
C ASP A 230 10.64 8.95 -4.40
N THR A 231 11.62 8.60 -5.24
CA THR A 231 12.60 7.57 -4.92
C THR A 231 13.40 7.90 -3.66
N ALA A 232 13.84 9.14 -3.52
CA ALA A 232 14.64 9.57 -2.38
C ALA A 232 13.83 9.65 -1.08
N ILE A 233 12.59 10.13 -1.14
CA ILE A 233 11.69 10.21 0.02
C ILE A 233 11.34 8.80 0.51
N ARG A 234 11.10 7.85 -0.38
CA ARG A 234 10.88 6.43 -0.04
C ARG A 234 12.10 5.82 0.67
N LYS A 235 13.33 6.26 0.30
CA LYS A 235 14.60 5.84 0.93
C LYS A 235 14.98 6.69 2.15
N ASN A 236 14.02 7.26 2.86
CA ASN A 236 14.24 8.09 4.04
C ASN A 236 14.92 9.45 3.80
N GLY A 237 14.93 9.96 2.56
CA GLY A 237 15.40 11.30 2.25
C GLY A 237 14.56 12.38 2.94
N ASN A 238 15.18 13.56 3.17
CA ASN A 238 14.48 14.71 3.74
C ASN A 238 13.39 15.21 2.80
N VAL A 239 12.13 15.14 3.25
CA VAL A 239 10.92 15.46 2.47
C VAL A 239 10.98 16.88 1.90
N ARG A 240 11.23 17.86 2.76
CA ARG A 240 11.22 19.28 2.38
C ARG A 240 12.32 19.61 1.35
N LEU A 241 13.51 19.07 1.56
CA LEU A 241 14.65 19.30 0.65
C LEU A 241 14.37 18.73 -0.75
N TRP A 242 13.84 17.52 -0.81
CA TRP A 242 13.56 16.87 -2.09
C TRP A 242 12.39 17.51 -2.83
N LEU A 243 11.32 17.93 -2.13
CA LEU A 243 10.24 18.69 -2.76
C LEU A 243 10.73 20.06 -3.27
N LEU A 244 11.59 20.77 -2.52
CA LEU A 244 12.14 22.05 -2.98
C LEU A 244 12.97 21.91 -4.26
N LYS A 245 13.71 20.81 -4.44
CA LYS A 245 14.44 20.52 -5.69
C LYS A 245 13.52 20.40 -6.92
N THR A 246 12.25 20.06 -6.75
CA THR A 246 11.28 19.98 -7.85
C THR A 246 10.71 21.33 -8.29
N VAL A 247 11.05 22.42 -7.59
CA VAL A 247 10.54 23.78 -7.88
C VAL A 247 11.41 24.55 -8.89
N VAL A 248 12.59 24.02 -9.17
CA VAL A 248 13.61 24.68 -10.03
C VAL A 248 13.19 24.73 -11.50
#